data_7ca028a3f5b2fd11bebcd8e5bcac439f
#
_entry.id   7ca028a3f5b2fd11bebcd8e5bcac439f
#
_cell.length_a   1.000
_cell.length_b   1.000
_cell.length_c   1.000
_cell.angle_alpha   90.00
_cell.angle_beta   90.00
_cell.angle_gamma   90.00
#
_symmetry.space_group_name_H-M   'P 1'
#
loop_
_entity.id
_entity.type
_entity.pdbx_description
1 polymer ?
#
loop_
_entity_poly.entity_id
_entity_poly.type
_entity_poly.pdbx_seq_one_letter_code
_entity_poly.pdbx_strand_id
1 'polypeptide(L)'
;LFRSPASPERAYVCATALEFYPDDPYACNNMAALALRCGDIQTARQCLNRCAGDPCTLNNLGILCLIDGDSEKARYCFSLAAEYGSGEGTYNLAHFDELGCKW
;
A
#
# COMPACT_ATOMS: atom_id res chain seq x y z
N LEU A 1 10.34 -6.13 3.21
CA LEU A 1 9.28 -5.16 3.03
C LEU A 1 8.28 -5.19 4.19
N PHE A 2 7.76 -6.37 4.50
CA PHE A 2 6.83 -6.58 5.61
C PHE A 2 7.47 -7.52 6.61
N ARG A 3 8.25 -6.96 7.54
CA ARG A 3 9.11 -7.75 8.43
C ARG A 3 8.44 -8.26 9.69
N SER A 4 7.33 -7.65 10.08
CA SER A 4 6.61 -8.04 11.29
C SER A 4 5.12 -8.01 11.04
N PRO A 5 4.34 -8.85 11.73
CA PRO A 5 2.89 -8.81 11.64
C PRO A 5 2.35 -7.50 12.19
N ALA A 6 1.19 -7.09 11.70
CA ALA A 6 0.48 -5.92 12.21
C ALA A 6 0.02 -6.20 13.64
N SER A 7 0.09 -5.20 14.52
CA SER A 7 -0.42 -5.36 15.88
C SER A 7 -1.95 -5.33 15.89
N PRO A 8 -2.60 -6.09 16.79
CA PRO A 8 -4.06 -6.05 16.92
C PRO A 8 -4.59 -4.65 17.24
N GLU A 9 -3.86 -3.88 18.05
CA GLU A 9 -4.25 -2.52 18.42
C GLU A 9 -4.26 -1.60 17.20
N ARG A 10 -3.25 -1.70 16.36
CA ARG A 10 -3.15 -0.89 15.15
C ARG A 10 -4.28 -1.24 14.18
N ALA A 11 -4.55 -2.52 14.00
CA ALA A 11 -5.63 -2.99 13.14
C ALA A 11 -6.98 -2.47 13.64
N TYR A 12 -7.19 -2.50 14.95
CA TYR A 12 -8.42 -1.99 15.57
C TYR A 12 -8.58 -0.49 15.32
N VAL A 13 -7.53 0.29 15.53
CA VAL A 13 -7.56 1.75 15.31
C VAL A 13 -7.88 2.06 13.85
N CYS A 14 -7.24 1.38 12.91
CA CYS A 14 -7.50 1.60 11.48
C CYS A 14 -8.91 1.21 11.08
N ALA A 15 -9.41 0.08 11.59
CA ALA A 15 -10.78 -0.36 11.32
C ALA A 15 -11.80 0.63 11.88
N THR A 16 -11.56 1.14 13.10
CA THR A 16 -12.42 2.14 13.70
C THR A 16 -12.44 3.45 12.90
N ALA A 17 -11.25 3.90 12.46
CA ALA A 17 -11.14 5.09 11.63
C ALA A 17 -11.93 4.95 10.33
N LEU A 18 -11.87 3.77 9.68
CA LEU A 18 -12.62 3.52 8.45
C LEU A 18 -14.12 3.45 8.66
N GLU A 19 -14.56 3.05 9.85
CA GLU A 19 -15.98 3.02 10.20
C GLU A 19 -16.56 4.43 10.21
N PHE A 20 -15.83 5.41 10.77
CA PHE A 20 -16.26 6.80 10.86
C PHE A 20 -15.90 7.63 9.64
N TYR A 21 -14.80 7.30 8.97
CA TYR A 21 -14.27 8.04 7.84
C TYR A 21 -13.92 7.07 6.70
N PRO A 22 -14.94 6.46 6.06
CA PRO A 22 -14.71 5.38 5.09
C PRO A 22 -13.92 5.82 3.85
N ASP A 23 -13.91 7.10 3.54
CA ASP A 23 -13.21 7.65 2.38
C ASP A 23 -11.95 8.43 2.76
N ASP A 24 -11.54 8.38 4.04
CA ASP A 24 -10.31 9.04 4.46
C ASP A 24 -9.09 8.31 3.87
N PRO A 25 -8.29 8.99 3.02
CA PRO A 25 -7.17 8.31 2.33
C PRO A 25 -6.12 7.78 3.29
N TYR A 26 -5.86 8.45 4.40
CA TYR A 26 -4.87 7.96 5.37
C TYR A 26 -5.34 6.69 6.07
N ALA A 27 -6.61 6.65 6.47
CA ALA A 27 -7.18 5.45 7.09
C ALA A 27 -7.22 4.27 6.10
N CYS A 28 -7.65 4.52 4.86
CA CYS A 28 -7.65 3.51 3.81
C CYS A 28 -6.24 2.99 3.53
N ASN A 29 -5.27 3.88 3.43
CA ASN A 29 -3.89 3.51 3.15
C ASN A 29 -3.27 2.70 4.29
N ASN A 30 -3.51 3.10 5.53
CA ASN A 30 -3.00 2.36 6.69
C ASN A 30 -3.62 0.98 6.79
N MET A 31 -4.91 0.86 6.56
CA MET A 31 -5.59 -0.45 6.57
C MET A 31 -5.07 -1.33 5.43
N ALA A 32 -4.85 -0.76 4.26
CA ALA A 32 -4.27 -1.50 3.14
C ALA A 32 -2.87 -2.02 3.48
N ALA A 33 -2.03 -1.21 4.11
CA ALA A 33 -0.70 -1.63 4.54
C ALA A 33 -0.77 -2.80 5.52
N LEU A 34 -1.67 -2.73 6.49
CA LEU A 34 -1.88 -3.83 7.44
C LEU A 34 -2.38 -5.10 6.75
N ALA A 35 -3.33 -4.95 5.84
CA ALA A 35 -3.86 -6.09 5.08
C ALA A 35 -2.78 -6.76 4.24
N LEU A 36 -1.92 -5.98 3.58
CA LEU A 36 -0.80 -6.51 2.80
C LEU A 36 0.18 -7.29 3.69
N ARG A 37 0.47 -6.78 4.90
CA ARG A 37 1.33 -7.48 5.85
C ARG A 37 0.76 -8.82 6.30
N CYS A 38 -0.56 -8.89 6.38
CA CYS A 38 -1.25 -10.11 6.78
C CYS A 38 -1.54 -11.05 5.60
N GLY A 39 -1.22 -10.64 4.38
CA GLY A 39 -1.51 -11.41 3.19
C GLY A 39 -2.97 -11.32 2.73
N ASP A 40 -3.75 -10.41 3.29
CA ASP A 40 -5.15 -10.19 2.92
C ASP A 40 -5.24 -9.23 1.72
N ILE A 41 -4.99 -9.77 0.54
CA ILE A 41 -4.92 -8.97 -0.70
C ILE A 41 -6.29 -8.37 -1.04
N GLN A 42 -7.36 -9.10 -0.76
CA GLN A 42 -8.72 -8.64 -1.06
C GLN A 42 -9.06 -7.36 -0.30
N THR A 43 -8.80 -7.34 1.01
CA THR A 43 -9.03 -6.16 1.83
C THR A 43 -8.15 -4.99 1.39
N ALA A 44 -6.88 -5.27 1.08
CA ALA A 44 -5.96 -4.25 0.59
C ALA A 44 -6.50 -3.62 -0.70
N ARG A 45 -6.96 -4.43 -1.63
CA ARG A 45 -7.52 -3.96 -2.90
C ARG A 45 -8.76 -3.09 -2.68
N GLN A 46 -9.66 -3.51 -1.81
CA GLN A 46 -10.87 -2.75 -1.51
C GLN A 46 -10.54 -1.39 -0.91
N CYS A 47 -9.62 -1.35 0.04
CA CYS A 47 -9.22 -0.10 0.69
C CYS A 47 -8.55 0.85 -0.30
N LEU A 48 -7.64 0.35 -1.11
CA LEU A 48 -6.91 1.19 -2.07
C LEU A 48 -7.82 1.70 -3.19
N ASN A 49 -8.82 0.92 -3.59
CA ASN A 49 -9.76 1.36 -4.62
C ASN A 49 -10.60 2.54 -4.17
N ARG A 50 -10.90 2.66 -2.88
CA ARG A 50 -11.66 3.80 -2.36
C ARG A 50 -10.91 5.12 -2.50
N CYS A 51 -9.57 5.08 -2.42
CA CYS A 51 -8.73 6.28 -2.35
C CYS A 51 -7.64 6.28 -3.41
N ALA A 52 -7.87 5.62 -4.54
CA ALA A 52 -6.85 5.42 -5.57
C ALA A 52 -6.32 6.72 -6.18
N GLY A 53 -7.10 7.79 -6.10
CA GLY A 53 -6.68 9.10 -6.63
C GLY A 53 -5.78 9.88 -5.69
N ASP A 54 -5.59 9.44 -4.45
CA ASP A 54 -4.79 10.19 -3.48
C ASP A 54 -3.33 9.74 -3.54
N PRO A 55 -2.37 10.71 -3.61
CA PRO A 55 -0.94 10.36 -3.70
C PRO A 55 -0.42 9.49 -2.55
N CYS A 56 -1.02 9.56 -1.36
CA CYS A 56 -0.53 8.77 -0.24
C CYS A 56 -0.70 7.26 -0.44
N THR A 57 -1.56 6.84 -1.37
CA THR A 57 -1.80 5.42 -1.65
C THR A 57 -0.87 4.85 -2.71
N LEU A 58 -0.10 5.68 -3.41
CA LEU A 58 0.68 5.26 -4.57
C LEU A 58 1.68 4.14 -4.27
N ASN A 59 2.37 4.20 -3.13
CA ASN A 59 3.33 3.16 -2.79
C ASN A 59 2.66 1.79 -2.62
N ASN A 60 1.54 1.75 -1.90
CA ASN A 60 0.81 0.50 -1.70
C ASN A 60 0.13 0.01 -2.97
N LEU A 61 -0.31 0.92 -3.84
CA LEU A 61 -0.81 0.55 -5.17
C LEU A 61 0.30 -0.09 -6.00
N GLY A 62 1.52 0.42 -5.90
CA GLY A 62 2.68 -0.19 -6.57
C GLY A 62 2.93 -1.61 -6.09
N ILE A 63 2.86 -1.84 -4.78
CA ILE A 63 3.01 -3.18 -4.21
C ILE A 63 1.91 -4.10 -4.72
N LEU A 64 0.67 -3.64 -4.74
CA LEU A 64 -0.45 -4.43 -5.25
C LEU A 64 -0.26 -4.78 -6.73
N CYS A 65 0.27 -3.84 -7.54
CA CYS A 65 0.59 -4.11 -8.94
C CYS A 65 1.66 -5.19 -9.09
N LEU A 66 2.67 -5.22 -8.23
CA LEU A 66 3.67 -6.29 -8.22
C LEU A 66 3.03 -7.65 -7.92
N ILE A 67 2.14 -7.69 -6.95
CA ILE A 67 1.40 -8.90 -6.59
C ILE A 67 0.58 -9.40 -7.80
N ASP A 68 0.01 -8.46 -8.55
CA ASP A 68 -0.78 -8.77 -9.74
C ASP A 68 0.07 -9.09 -10.98
N GLY A 69 1.38 -8.97 -10.88
CA GLY A 69 2.29 -9.25 -11.98
C GLY A 69 2.46 -8.10 -12.97
N ASP A 70 1.99 -6.91 -12.65
CA ASP A 70 2.09 -5.73 -13.51
C ASP A 70 3.28 -4.86 -13.09
N SER A 71 4.47 -5.26 -13.52
CA SER A 71 5.72 -4.60 -13.15
C SER A 71 5.82 -3.16 -13.67
N GLU A 72 5.32 -2.91 -14.87
CA GLU A 72 5.39 -1.56 -15.45
C GLU A 72 4.54 -0.57 -14.67
N LYS A 73 3.33 -0.97 -14.32
CA LYS A 73 2.42 -0.14 -13.54
C LYS A 73 2.97 0.05 -12.11
N ALA A 74 3.57 -0.99 -11.54
CA ALA A 74 4.20 -0.91 -10.23
C ALA A 74 5.33 0.12 -10.23
N ARG A 75 6.21 0.08 -11.22
CA ARG A 75 7.30 1.05 -11.35
C ARG A 75 6.75 2.47 -11.49
N TYR A 76 5.71 2.64 -12.28
CA TYR A 76 5.06 3.94 -12.45
C TYR A 76 4.51 4.47 -11.12
N CYS A 77 3.83 3.62 -10.36
CA CYS A 77 3.28 4.01 -9.05
C CYS A 77 4.39 4.39 -8.06
N PHE A 78 5.48 3.63 -8.00
CA PHE A 78 6.60 3.95 -7.12
C PHE A 78 7.30 5.25 -7.55
N SER A 79 7.42 5.48 -8.85
CA SER A 79 8.00 6.72 -9.37
C SER A 79 7.17 7.94 -8.96
N LEU A 80 5.84 7.86 -9.11
CA LEU A 80 4.95 8.92 -8.68
C LEU A 80 5.00 9.13 -7.17
N ALA A 81 5.03 8.03 -6.40
CA ALA A 81 5.14 8.12 -4.95
C ALA A 81 6.41 8.87 -4.55
N ALA A 82 7.54 8.55 -5.19
CA ALA A 82 8.81 9.23 -4.93
C ALA A 82 8.71 10.72 -5.27
N GLU A 83 8.07 11.09 -6.38
CA GLU A 83 7.87 12.49 -6.77
C GLU A 83 7.05 13.26 -5.74
N TYR A 84 6.09 12.61 -5.10
CA TYR A 84 5.30 13.21 -4.03
C TYR A 84 5.97 13.17 -2.66
N GLY A 85 7.22 12.75 -2.60
CA GLY A 85 8.02 12.78 -1.38
C GLY A 85 7.90 11.53 -0.50
N SER A 86 7.37 10.43 -1.02
CA SER A 86 7.29 9.18 -0.25
C SER A 86 8.66 8.54 -0.11
N GLY A 87 9.14 8.39 1.13
CA GLY A 87 10.38 7.67 1.43
C GLY A 87 10.27 6.19 1.05
N GLU A 88 9.11 5.59 1.29
CA GLU A 88 8.86 4.19 0.93
C GLU A 88 8.85 4.01 -0.60
N GLY A 89 8.23 4.95 -1.32
CA GLY A 89 8.22 4.93 -2.78
C GLY A 89 9.62 5.05 -3.35
N THR A 90 10.43 5.95 -2.81
CA THR A 90 11.82 6.11 -3.21
C THR A 90 12.63 4.84 -2.98
N TYR A 91 12.49 4.23 -1.80
CA TYR A 91 13.16 2.99 -1.45
C TYR A 91 12.75 1.86 -2.40
N ASN A 92 11.45 1.70 -2.62
CA ASN A 92 10.94 0.61 -3.45
C ASN A 92 11.33 0.78 -4.91
N LEU A 93 11.38 2.02 -5.40
CA LEU A 93 11.87 2.27 -6.76
C LEU A 93 13.34 1.89 -6.91
N ALA A 94 14.17 2.25 -5.94
CA ALA A 94 15.60 1.94 -5.95
C ALA A 94 15.87 0.43 -5.89
N HIS A 95 15.00 -0.32 -5.23
CA HIS A 95 15.14 -1.76 -5.04
C HIS A 95 14.14 -2.57 -5.87
N PHE A 96 13.68 -1.99 -6.96
CA PHE A 96 12.58 -2.54 -7.76
C PHE A 96 12.83 -3.98 -8.22
N ASP A 97 14.03 -4.27 -8.72
CA ASP A 97 14.37 -5.59 -9.22
C ASP A 97 14.34 -6.65 -8.11
N GLU A 98 14.77 -6.28 -6.91
CA GLU A 98 14.71 -7.18 -5.74
C GLU A 98 13.27 -7.46 -5.33
N LEU A 99 12.42 -6.44 -5.35
CA LEU A 99 11.01 -6.59 -4.99
C LEU A 99 10.28 -7.50 -5.98
N GLY A 100 10.59 -7.38 -7.27
CA GLY A 100 9.99 -8.21 -8.30
C GLY A 100 10.23 -9.69 -8.07
N CYS A 101 11.35 -10.06 -7.47
CA CYS A 101 11.67 -11.46 -7.17
C CYS A 101 10.89 -12.01 -5.98
N LYS A 102 10.29 -11.16 -5.15
CA LYS A 102 9.54 -11.57 -3.95
C LYS A 102 8.06 -11.78 -4.19
N TRP A 103 7.58 -11.32 -5.28
CA TRP A 103 6.17 -11.38 -5.66
C TRP A 103 5.99 -12.23 -6.91
#